data_8ee4a560fcd45f31ec5a129947a431d6
#
_entry.id   8ee4a560fcd45f31ec5a129947a431d6
#
_cell.length_a   1.000
_cell.length_b   1.000
_cell.length_c   1.000
_cell.angle_alpha   90.00
_cell.angle_beta   90.00
_cell.angle_gamma   90.00
#
_symmetry.space_group_name_H-M   'P 1'
#
loop_
_entity.id
_entity.type
_entity.pdbx_description
1 polymer ?
#
loop_
_entity_poly.entity_id
_entity_poly.type
_entity_poly.pdbx_seq_one_letter_code
_entity_poly.pdbx_strand_id
1 'polypeptide(L)'
;MLIDYHMHTPLCGHATGEPAEYAERALEVGVGEIGFSEHNPMPRTFDDKWRMRPQHMERYVEMIDEVRERYSRKLPIKLGIECDFRPGTEEYVRDTINQRQFDYVIGSVHYIGEWVFDSPEELPAWERRDVFEVWREYFDLVARAANSGMFDIMAHPDLCKKFGHVPKQDCSLLFATFLSAVKKNDLTLEISTAGLRKPVKEIYPSRTMIEMAHKLDIPISLASDAHDPAEVGFAFDQAVPLVRSVGYTRIARYSRRKRELVPL
;
A
#
# COMPACT_ATOMS: atom_id res chain seq x y z
N MET A 1 -12.25 -14.08 6.78
CA MET A 1 -11.80 -14.31 5.37
C MET A 1 -10.57 -13.44 5.17
N LEU A 2 -9.45 -14.02 4.70
CA LEU A 2 -8.24 -13.24 4.41
C LEU A 2 -8.38 -12.52 3.06
N ILE A 3 -7.92 -11.27 3.01
CA ILE A 3 -7.96 -10.40 1.83
C ILE A 3 -6.56 -9.80 1.66
N ASP A 4 -6.04 -9.81 0.43
CA ASP A 4 -4.76 -9.20 0.09
C ASP A 4 -4.96 -8.22 -1.08
N TYR A 5 -4.85 -6.91 -0.80
CA TYR A 5 -5.15 -5.88 -1.79
C TYR A 5 -3.93 -5.15 -2.33
N HIS A 6 -2.71 -5.59 -1.98
CA HIS A 6 -1.52 -4.92 -2.45
C HIS A 6 -0.59 -5.91 -3.13
N MET A 7 -0.67 -5.95 -4.45
CA MET A 7 0.22 -6.75 -5.29
C MET A 7 0.37 -6.14 -6.68
N HIS A 8 1.52 -6.42 -7.29
CA HIS A 8 1.97 -5.78 -8.52
C HIS A 8 2.03 -6.74 -9.69
N THR A 9 2.24 -6.20 -10.88
CA THR A 9 2.41 -6.94 -12.14
C THR A 9 3.78 -6.60 -12.76
N PRO A 10 4.28 -7.36 -13.73
CA PRO A 10 5.52 -7.02 -14.42
C PRO A 10 5.54 -5.65 -15.11
N LEU A 11 4.39 -4.97 -15.20
CA LEU A 11 4.30 -3.64 -15.81
C LEU A 11 5.03 -2.55 -15.04
N CYS A 12 5.27 -2.73 -13.72
CA CYS A 12 6.10 -1.82 -12.91
C CYS A 12 7.61 -1.99 -13.17
N GLY A 13 8.02 -3.03 -13.90
CA GLY A 13 9.42 -3.28 -14.25
C GLY A 13 10.26 -3.98 -13.17
N HIS A 14 9.67 -4.29 -11.99
CA HIS A 14 10.38 -4.97 -10.90
C HIS A 14 9.57 -6.05 -10.18
N ALA A 15 8.33 -6.29 -10.60
CA ALA A 15 7.58 -7.47 -10.22
C ALA A 15 7.75 -8.59 -11.26
N THR A 16 7.52 -9.84 -10.85
CA THR A 16 7.62 -11.05 -11.67
C THR A 16 6.32 -11.84 -11.61
N GLY A 17 6.16 -12.80 -12.53
CA GLY A 17 4.98 -13.65 -12.60
C GLY A 17 3.75 -13.00 -13.24
N GLU A 18 2.87 -13.83 -13.77
CA GLU A 18 1.61 -13.39 -14.37
C GLU A 18 0.50 -13.33 -13.31
N PRO A 19 -0.53 -12.47 -13.45
CA PRO A 19 -1.64 -12.37 -12.50
C PRO A 19 -2.32 -13.71 -12.16
N ALA A 20 -2.30 -14.67 -13.09
CA ALA A 20 -2.84 -16.01 -12.83
C ALA A 20 -2.03 -16.80 -11.79
N GLU A 21 -0.71 -16.62 -11.75
CA GLU A 21 0.17 -17.27 -10.76
C GLU A 21 -0.08 -16.72 -9.35
N TYR A 22 -0.35 -15.41 -9.23
CA TYR A 22 -0.78 -14.78 -7.96
C TYR A 22 -2.14 -15.33 -7.50
N ALA A 23 -3.09 -15.52 -8.43
CA ALA A 23 -4.39 -16.09 -8.10
C ALA A 23 -4.28 -17.56 -7.67
N GLU A 24 -3.45 -18.38 -8.32
CA GLU A 24 -3.17 -19.74 -7.91
C GLU A 24 -2.54 -19.79 -6.53
N ARG A 25 -1.54 -18.95 -6.29
CA ARG A 25 -0.90 -18.85 -4.97
C ARG A 25 -1.87 -18.41 -3.87
N ALA A 26 -2.74 -17.46 -4.13
CA ALA A 26 -3.76 -17.04 -3.19
C ALA A 26 -4.67 -18.20 -2.74
N LEU A 27 -5.11 -19.03 -3.70
CA LEU A 27 -5.90 -20.24 -3.40
C LEU A 27 -5.10 -21.25 -2.56
N GLU A 28 -3.82 -21.45 -2.86
CA GLU A 28 -2.95 -22.37 -2.11
C GLU A 28 -2.79 -21.96 -0.65
N VAL A 29 -2.62 -20.65 -0.38
CA VAL A 29 -2.37 -20.13 0.97
C VAL A 29 -3.64 -19.73 1.71
N GLY A 30 -4.82 -19.93 1.09
CA GLY A 30 -6.11 -19.69 1.74
C GLY A 30 -6.51 -18.20 1.82
N VAL A 31 -5.96 -17.34 0.94
CA VAL A 31 -6.44 -15.97 0.75
C VAL A 31 -7.75 -16.03 -0.05
N GLY A 32 -8.82 -15.47 0.51
CA GLY A 32 -10.17 -15.60 -0.02
C GLY A 32 -10.60 -14.50 -0.99
N GLU A 33 -9.86 -13.39 -1.09
CA GLU A 33 -10.03 -12.32 -2.07
C GLU A 33 -8.70 -11.62 -2.28
N ILE A 34 -8.36 -11.29 -3.52
CA ILE A 34 -7.15 -10.55 -3.87
C ILE A 34 -7.48 -9.30 -4.68
N GLY A 35 -6.53 -8.38 -4.72
CA GLY A 35 -6.62 -7.22 -5.59
C GLY A 35 -5.24 -6.79 -6.07
N PHE A 36 -5.13 -6.48 -7.36
CA PHE A 36 -3.92 -5.89 -7.93
C PHE A 36 -3.98 -4.37 -7.79
N SER A 37 -2.86 -3.77 -7.44
CA SER A 37 -2.71 -2.33 -7.22
C SER A 37 -1.39 -1.84 -7.81
N GLU A 38 -1.26 -1.98 -9.13
CA GLU A 38 -0.05 -1.58 -9.83
C GLU A 38 0.33 -0.12 -9.56
N HIS A 39 1.63 0.17 -9.52
CA HIS A 39 2.13 1.54 -9.41
C HIS A 39 1.61 2.42 -10.55
N ASN A 40 0.99 3.53 -10.20
CA ASN A 40 0.43 4.44 -11.18
C ASN A 40 1.52 5.01 -12.11
N PRO A 41 1.19 5.27 -13.38
CA PRO A 41 2.08 6.06 -14.21
C PRO A 41 2.27 7.47 -13.63
N MET A 42 3.45 8.03 -13.82
CA MET A 42 3.78 9.40 -13.45
C MET A 42 4.14 10.23 -14.69
N PRO A 43 4.11 11.57 -14.63
CA PRO A 43 4.56 12.41 -15.75
C PRO A 43 5.96 12.02 -16.20
N ARG A 44 6.22 12.09 -17.52
CA ARG A 44 7.51 11.69 -18.14
C ARG A 44 8.76 12.39 -17.58
N THR A 45 8.59 13.46 -16.84
CA THR A 45 9.68 14.18 -16.16
C THR A 45 10.15 13.48 -14.88
N PHE A 46 9.42 12.45 -14.44
CA PHE A 46 9.77 11.61 -13.31
C PHE A 46 10.43 10.32 -13.76
N ASP A 47 11.20 9.72 -12.86
CA ASP A 47 11.75 8.38 -13.07
C ASP A 47 10.60 7.37 -13.26
N ASP A 48 10.56 6.73 -14.43
CA ASP A 48 9.57 5.71 -14.80
C ASP A 48 10.10 4.27 -14.58
N LYS A 49 11.26 4.15 -13.95
CA LYS A 49 12.02 2.90 -13.76
C LYS A 49 11.23 1.84 -12.97
N TRP A 50 10.42 2.30 -12.01
CA TRP A 50 9.74 1.46 -11.01
C TRP A 50 8.21 1.56 -11.10
N ARG A 51 7.68 1.94 -12.29
CA ARG A 51 6.27 2.23 -12.46
C ARG A 51 5.76 1.77 -13.81
N MET A 52 4.47 1.47 -13.84
CA MET A 52 3.76 1.30 -15.10
C MET A 52 3.85 2.56 -15.95
N ARG A 53 4.11 2.41 -17.24
CA ARG A 53 4.08 3.54 -18.19
C ARG A 53 2.65 3.91 -18.56
N PRO A 54 2.35 5.20 -18.89
CA PRO A 54 0.98 5.63 -19.23
C PRO A 54 0.31 4.78 -20.32
N GLN A 55 1.05 4.38 -21.34
CA GLN A 55 0.51 3.55 -22.44
C GLN A 55 0.18 2.10 -22.04
N HIS A 56 0.59 1.65 -20.86
CA HIS A 56 0.32 0.29 -20.37
C HIS A 56 -0.95 0.21 -19.51
N MET A 57 -1.61 1.32 -19.21
CA MET A 57 -2.81 1.33 -18.37
C MET A 57 -3.92 0.42 -18.92
N GLU A 58 -4.16 0.44 -20.24
CA GLU A 58 -5.15 -0.44 -20.86
C GLU A 58 -4.76 -1.90 -20.70
N ARG A 59 -3.48 -2.23 -20.96
CA ARG A 59 -2.97 -3.59 -20.77
C ARG A 59 -3.08 -4.07 -19.33
N TYR A 60 -2.84 -3.20 -18.36
CA TYR A 60 -3.04 -3.52 -16.95
C TYR A 60 -4.48 -3.95 -16.65
N VAL A 61 -5.45 -3.15 -17.11
CA VAL A 61 -6.87 -3.44 -16.91
C VAL A 61 -7.26 -4.77 -17.60
N GLU A 62 -6.83 -4.99 -18.85
CA GLU A 62 -7.05 -6.24 -19.57
C GLU A 62 -6.51 -7.46 -18.82
N MET A 63 -5.26 -7.39 -18.32
CA MET A 63 -4.64 -8.49 -17.56
C MET A 63 -5.46 -8.86 -16.32
N ILE A 64 -5.97 -7.84 -15.61
CA ILE A 64 -6.76 -8.10 -14.40
C ILE A 64 -8.17 -8.60 -14.76
N ASP A 65 -8.78 -8.11 -15.83
CA ASP A 65 -10.09 -8.60 -16.26
C ASP A 65 -10.00 -10.04 -16.78
N GLU A 66 -8.95 -10.42 -17.52
CA GLU A 66 -8.69 -11.80 -17.97
C GLU A 66 -8.59 -12.78 -16.78
N VAL A 67 -7.80 -12.43 -15.75
CA VAL A 67 -7.65 -13.29 -14.56
C VAL A 67 -8.91 -13.28 -13.71
N ARG A 68 -9.62 -12.17 -13.62
CA ARG A 68 -10.91 -12.05 -12.92
C ARG A 68 -11.96 -12.99 -13.54
N GLU A 69 -12.07 -13.04 -14.86
CA GLU A 69 -12.96 -13.94 -15.56
C GLU A 69 -12.58 -15.41 -15.32
N ARG A 70 -11.31 -15.75 -15.50
CA ARG A 70 -10.76 -17.10 -15.31
C ARG A 70 -11.04 -17.68 -13.93
N TYR A 71 -10.96 -16.85 -12.88
CA TYR A 71 -11.12 -17.27 -11.48
C TYR A 71 -12.46 -16.88 -10.85
N SER A 72 -13.40 -16.36 -11.63
CA SER A 72 -14.68 -15.76 -11.16
C SER A 72 -15.49 -16.62 -10.19
N ARG A 73 -15.41 -17.96 -10.30
CA ARG A 73 -16.13 -18.92 -9.43
C ARG A 73 -15.30 -19.39 -8.22
N LYS A 74 -14.03 -19.03 -8.12
CA LYS A 74 -13.09 -19.56 -7.12
C LYS A 74 -12.50 -18.49 -6.23
N LEU A 75 -12.19 -17.33 -6.79
CA LEU A 75 -11.47 -16.26 -6.12
C LEU A 75 -11.96 -14.91 -6.65
N PRO A 76 -12.60 -14.07 -5.83
CA PRO A 76 -12.84 -12.68 -6.18
C PRO A 76 -11.52 -11.95 -6.37
N ILE A 77 -11.40 -11.25 -7.51
CA ILE A 77 -10.21 -10.46 -7.85
C ILE A 77 -10.64 -9.02 -8.10
N LYS A 78 -9.93 -8.06 -7.51
CA LYS A 78 -10.23 -6.64 -7.58
C LYS A 78 -9.21 -5.89 -8.42
N LEU A 79 -9.68 -4.88 -9.12
CA LEU A 79 -8.85 -3.92 -9.84
C LEU A 79 -8.62 -2.70 -8.96
N GLY A 80 -7.42 -2.54 -8.44
CA GLY A 80 -6.96 -1.37 -7.72
C GLY A 80 -5.87 -0.63 -8.49
N ILE A 81 -5.32 0.38 -7.85
CA ILE A 81 -4.12 1.09 -8.28
C ILE A 81 -3.42 1.67 -7.06
N GLU A 82 -2.10 1.59 -7.00
CA GLU A 82 -1.29 2.29 -6.01
C GLU A 82 -0.76 3.58 -6.60
N CYS A 83 -1.15 4.71 -6.01
CA CYS A 83 -0.78 6.02 -6.49
C CYS A 83 0.12 6.74 -5.51
N ASP A 84 1.27 7.21 -6.00
CA ASP A 84 2.12 8.10 -5.23
C ASP A 84 1.49 9.46 -5.02
N PHE A 85 1.51 9.89 -3.77
CA PHE A 85 1.28 11.29 -3.44
C PHE A 85 2.60 12.05 -3.51
N ARG A 86 2.67 12.97 -4.43
CA ARG A 86 3.78 13.91 -4.56
C ARG A 86 3.21 15.32 -4.76
N PRO A 87 3.60 16.29 -3.92
CA PRO A 87 3.13 17.67 -4.09
C PRO A 87 3.39 18.20 -5.51
N GLY A 88 2.34 18.75 -6.12
CA GLY A 88 2.39 19.28 -7.49
C GLY A 88 2.02 18.28 -8.59
N THR A 89 1.69 17.02 -8.24
CA THR A 89 1.21 16.03 -9.21
C THR A 89 -0.25 15.62 -8.98
N GLU A 90 -0.95 16.28 -8.06
CA GLU A 90 -2.27 15.88 -7.59
C GLU A 90 -3.31 15.83 -8.72
N GLU A 91 -3.27 16.79 -9.64
CA GLU A 91 -4.17 16.83 -10.81
C GLU A 91 -3.92 15.64 -11.72
N TYR A 92 -2.65 15.37 -12.05
CA TYR A 92 -2.27 14.21 -12.87
C TYR A 92 -2.71 12.88 -12.26
N VAL A 93 -2.53 12.72 -10.94
CA VAL A 93 -2.94 11.50 -10.23
C VAL A 93 -4.47 11.37 -10.24
N ARG A 94 -5.21 12.46 -10.01
CA ARG A 94 -6.69 12.45 -10.11
C ARG A 94 -7.16 12.05 -11.49
N ASP A 95 -6.55 12.62 -12.54
CA ASP A 95 -6.89 12.27 -13.92
C ASP A 95 -6.61 10.79 -14.19
N THR A 96 -5.49 10.27 -13.71
CA THR A 96 -5.15 8.84 -13.82
C THR A 96 -6.21 7.95 -13.13
N ILE A 97 -6.60 8.29 -11.90
CA ILE A 97 -7.63 7.55 -11.16
C ILE A 97 -8.99 7.62 -11.88
N ASN A 98 -9.32 8.74 -12.47
CA ASN A 98 -10.61 8.94 -13.14
C ASN A 98 -10.72 8.28 -14.53
N GLN A 99 -9.62 7.79 -15.09
CA GLN A 99 -9.62 7.11 -16.40
C GLN A 99 -10.32 5.75 -16.36
N ARG A 100 -10.39 5.11 -15.19
CA ARG A 100 -10.95 3.75 -15.02
C ARG A 100 -11.77 3.65 -13.74
N GLN A 101 -12.68 2.68 -13.72
CA GLN A 101 -13.45 2.37 -12.53
C GLN A 101 -12.68 1.34 -11.67
N PHE A 102 -11.83 1.84 -10.78
CA PHE A 102 -11.14 1.01 -9.81
C PHE A 102 -12.08 0.54 -8.68
N ASP A 103 -11.79 -0.62 -8.12
CA ASP A 103 -12.46 -1.13 -6.92
C ASP A 103 -11.96 -0.41 -5.67
N TYR A 104 -10.69 0.00 -5.65
CA TYR A 104 -10.04 0.78 -4.59
C TYR A 104 -8.80 1.51 -5.14
N VAL A 105 -8.40 2.55 -4.44
CA VAL A 105 -7.19 3.33 -4.73
C VAL A 105 -6.34 3.41 -3.47
N ILE A 106 -5.11 2.92 -3.58
CA ILE A 106 -4.11 2.99 -2.51
C ILE A 106 -3.31 4.28 -2.69
N GLY A 107 -3.07 4.99 -1.60
CA GLY A 107 -2.18 6.15 -1.58
C GLY A 107 -0.89 5.83 -0.86
N SER A 108 0.24 6.06 -1.51
CA SER A 108 1.59 5.84 -1.01
C SER A 108 2.46 7.08 -1.11
N VAL A 109 3.58 7.07 -0.40
CA VAL A 109 4.64 8.08 -0.50
C VAL A 109 5.97 7.36 -0.60
N HIS A 110 6.62 7.44 -1.77
CA HIS A 110 7.95 6.88 -2.04
C HIS A 110 9.02 7.97 -2.23
N TYR A 111 8.61 9.26 -2.21
CA TYR A 111 9.48 10.39 -2.47
C TYR A 111 9.39 11.44 -1.36
N ILE A 112 10.53 11.96 -0.95
CA ILE A 112 10.64 13.19 -0.16
C ILE A 112 11.32 14.22 -1.07
N GLY A 113 10.53 15.14 -1.64
CA GLY A 113 11.00 15.99 -2.74
C GLY A 113 11.36 15.17 -3.96
N GLU A 114 12.63 15.23 -4.41
CA GLU A 114 13.18 14.44 -5.53
C GLU A 114 13.81 13.12 -5.06
N TRP A 115 13.92 12.90 -3.76
CA TRP A 115 14.63 11.77 -3.20
C TRP A 115 13.73 10.55 -3.06
N VAL A 116 14.12 9.43 -3.72
CA VAL A 116 13.46 8.10 -3.62
C VAL A 116 13.98 7.41 -2.36
N PHE A 117 13.51 7.83 -1.19
CA PHE A 117 14.09 7.45 0.10
C PHE A 117 14.05 5.95 0.40
N ASP A 118 13.19 5.22 -0.26
CA ASP A 118 12.98 3.78 -0.08
C ASP A 118 13.74 2.91 -1.11
N SER A 119 14.53 3.52 -2.01
CA SER A 119 15.41 2.81 -2.93
C SER A 119 16.71 2.39 -2.24
N PRO A 120 17.18 1.13 -2.43
CA PRO A 120 18.50 0.71 -1.96
C PRO A 120 19.66 1.53 -2.54
N GLU A 121 19.49 2.08 -3.74
CA GLU A 121 20.47 2.93 -4.41
C GLU A 121 20.67 4.26 -3.67
N GLU A 122 19.68 4.67 -2.87
CA GLU A 122 19.65 5.94 -2.13
C GLU A 122 20.08 5.83 -0.65
N LEU A 123 20.55 4.66 -0.21
CA LEU A 123 21.10 4.46 1.14
C LEU A 123 22.19 5.48 1.52
N PRO A 124 23.13 5.87 0.64
CA PRO A 124 24.12 6.89 0.98
C PRO A 124 23.52 8.27 1.28
N ALA A 125 22.31 8.56 0.81
CA ALA A 125 21.64 9.83 1.13
C ALA A 125 21.08 9.83 2.55
N TRP A 126 20.72 8.67 3.12
CA TRP A 126 20.32 8.53 4.50
C TRP A 126 21.44 8.87 5.49
N GLU A 127 22.69 8.50 5.20
CA GLU A 127 23.85 8.77 6.05
C GLU A 127 24.11 10.29 6.25
N ARG A 128 23.59 11.13 5.36
CA ARG A 128 23.79 12.60 5.37
C ARG A 128 22.61 13.36 5.96
N ARG A 129 21.57 12.68 6.44
CA ARG A 129 20.32 13.28 6.90
C ARG A 129 20.06 12.94 8.36
N ASP A 130 19.42 13.86 9.05
CA ASP A 130 18.86 13.57 10.37
C ASP A 130 17.63 12.69 10.20
N VAL A 131 17.66 11.50 10.84
CA VAL A 131 16.60 10.49 10.70
C VAL A 131 15.26 11.02 11.20
N PHE A 132 15.24 11.81 12.28
CA PHE A 132 14.00 12.36 12.82
C PHE A 132 13.39 13.41 11.89
N GLU A 133 14.22 14.27 11.28
CA GLU A 133 13.75 15.23 10.28
C GLU A 133 13.18 14.54 9.04
N VAL A 134 13.81 13.46 8.56
CA VAL A 134 13.26 12.64 7.46
C VAL A 134 11.89 12.07 7.83
N TRP A 135 11.74 11.56 9.06
CA TRP A 135 10.45 11.05 9.53
C TRP A 135 9.41 12.16 9.61
N ARG A 136 9.77 13.33 10.08
CA ARG A 136 8.88 14.50 10.16
C ARG A 136 8.38 14.91 8.77
N GLU A 137 9.29 15.01 7.79
CA GLU A 137 8.94 15.31 6.39
C GLU A 137 8.05 14.21 5.78
N TYR A 138 8.40 12.96 5.99
CA TYR A 138 7.60 11.83 5.52
C TYR A 138 6.18 11.82 6.10
N PHE A 139 6.04 12.02 7.42
CA PHE A 139 4.73 12.04 8.07
C PHE A 139 3.90 13.27 7.70
N ASP A 140 4.51 14.40 7.37
CA ASP A 140 3.80 15.53 6.74
C ASP A 140 3.22 15.13 5.39
N LEU A 141 4.00 14.45 4.55
CA LEU A 141 3.57 14.00 3.23
C LEU A 141 2.43 12.97 3.30
N VAL A 142 2.52 11.94 4.15
CA VAL A 142 1.44 10.95 4.28
C VAL A 142 0.17 11.57 4.89
N ALA A 143 0.29 12.55 5.78
CA ALA A 143 -0.85 13.28 6.31
C ALA A 143 -1.51 14.16 5.23
N ARG A 144 -0.73 14.79 4.36
CA ARG A 144 -1.22 15.54 3.19
C ARG A 144 -1.87 14.61 2.17
N ALA A 145 -1.25 13.44 1.93
CA ALA A 145 -1.84 12.39 1.08
C ALA A 145 -3.22 11.98 1.61
N ALA A 146 -3.33 11.69 2.91
CA ALA A 146 -4.60 11.36 3.56
C ALA A 146 -5.65 12.48 3.44
N ASN A 147 -5.24 13.75 3.43
CA ASN A 147 -6.13 14.91 3.27
C ASN A 147 -6.46 15.25 1.79
N SER A 148 -5.84 14.59 0.82
CA SER A 148 -5.99 14.91 -0.60
C SER A 148 -7.36 14.57 -1.19
N GLY A 149 -8.11 13.66 -0.55
CA GLY A 149 -9.39 13.14 -1.03
C GLY A 149 -9.28 12.22 -2.25
N MET A 150 -8.08 11.70 -2.56
CA MET A 150 -7.84 10.84 -3.72
C MET A 150 -7.96 9.35 -3.40
N PHE A 151 -7.63 8.95 -2.18
CA PHE A 151 -7.34 7.57 -1.81
C PHE A 151 -8.45 6.95 -0.97
N ASP A 152 -8.45 5.62 -0.92
CA ASP A 152 -9.33 4.81 -0.06
C ASP A 152 -8.52 4.12 1.05
N ILE A 153 -7.27 3.76 0.75
CA ILE A 153 -6.35 3.03 1.63
C ILE A 153 -5.03 3.82 1.67
N MET A 154 -4.44 3.96 2.86
CA MET A 154 -3.08 4.49 3.01
C MET A 154 -2.10 3.34 3.19
N ALA A 155 -1.21 3.18 2.21
CA ALA A 155 -0.24 2.09 2.15
C ALA A 155 0.90 2.24 3.15
N HIS A 156 1.45 1.11 3.62
CA HIS A 156 2.70 1.01 4.41
C HIS A 156 3.12 2.31 5.12
N PRO A 157 2.29 2.82 6.07
CA PRO A 157 2.32 4.23 6.50
C PRO A 157 3.59 4.68 7.25
N ASP A 158 4.48 3.78 7.59
CA ASP A 158 5.80 4.09 8.17
C ASP A 158 6.95 3.48 7.33
N LEU A 159 6.80 3.50 6.01
CA LEU A 159 7.80 2.99 5.05
C LEU A 159 9.19 3.59 5.24
N CYS A 160 9.30 4.80 5.79
CA CYS A 160 10.57 5.46 6.09
C CYS A 160 11.48 4.64 7.02
N LYS A 161 10.96 3.62 7.73
CA LYS A 161 11.77 2.69 8.53
C LYS A 161 12.40 1.53 7.74
N LYS A 162 12.09 1.38 6.44
CA LYS A 162 12.41 0.22 5.57
C LYS A 162 13.82 -0.32 5.75
N PHE A 163 14.81 0.57 5.84
CA PHE A 163 16.23 0.20 5.98
C PHE A 163 16.73 0.19 7.43
N GLY A 164 15.84 0.30 8.42
CA GLY A 164 16.22 0.33 9.84
C GLY A 164 16.53 1.73 10.37
N HIS A 165 16.33 2.78 9.59
CA HIS A 165 16.48 4.16 10.03
C HIS A 165 15.28 4.59 10.91
N VAL A 166 15.37 4.33 12.21
CA VAL A 166 14.33 4.65 13.19
C VAL A 166 14.85 5.73 14.16
N PRO A 167 14.10 6.83 14.34
CA PRO A 167 14.49 7.88 15.30
C PRO A 167 14.54 7.34 16.73
N LYS A 168 15.41 7.95 17.52
CA LYS A 168 15.42 7.74 18.99
C LYS A 168 14.39 8.60 19.71
N GLN A 169 13.91 9.64 19.05
CA GLN A 169 12.91 10.57 19.55
C GLN A 169 11.51 9.93 19.53
N ASP A 170 10.63 10.42 20.38
CA ASP A 170 9.21 10.02 20.36
C ASP A 170 8.51 10.53 19.10
N CYS A 171 8.00 9.61 18.29
CA CYS A 171 7.27 9.88 17.05
C CYS A 171 5.73 9.89 17.24
N SER A 172 5.24 9.78 18.46
CA SER A 172 3.79 9.66 18.75
C SER A 172 2.98 10.81 18.17
N LEU A 173 3.52 12.04 18.18
CA LEU A 173 2.85 13.21 17.61
C LEU A 173 2.76 13.12 16.08
N LEU A 174 3.78 12.60 15.41
CA LEU A 174 3.78 12.38 13.97
C LEU A 174 2.69 11.37 13.59
N PHE A 175 2.64 10.25 14.31
CA PHE A 175 1.61 9.23 14.13
C PHE A 175 0.20 9.76 14.38
N ALA A 176 0.01 10.51 15.47
CA ALA A 176 -1.29 11.10 15.81
C ALA A 176 -1.78 12.07 14.73
N THR A 177 -0.90 12.91 14.18
CA THR A 177 -1.23 13.86 13.10
C THR A 177 -1.69 13.12 11.84
N PHE A 178 -0.93 12.12 11.40
CA PHE A 178 -1.29 11.29 10.26
C PHE A 178 -2.61 10.52 10.49
N LEU A 179 -2.73 9.80 11.62
CA LEU A 179 -3.93 9.03 11.92
C LEU A 179 -5.17 9.89 12.08
N SER A 180 -5.04 11.13 12.57
CA SER A 180 -6.13 12.10 12.60
C SER A 180 -6.61 12.46 11.18
N ALA A 181 -5.69 12.61 10.23
CA ALA A 181 -6.05 12.83 8.83
C ALA A 181 -6.74 11.60 8.22
N VAL A 182 -6.23 10.39 8.47
CA VAL A 182 -6.85 9.11 8.03
C VAL A 182 -8.27 9.00 8.58
N LYS A 183 -8.49 9.24 9.88
CA LYS A 183 -9.81 9.18 10.53
C LYS A 183 -10.76 10.23 9.97
N LYS A 184 -10.30 11.48 9.85
CA LYS A 184 -11.10 12.60 9.35
C LYS A 184 -11.65 12.36 7.94
N ASN A 185 -10.86 11.71 7.09
CA ASN A 185 -11.21 11.44 5.70
C ASN A 185 -11.80 10.03 5.48
N ASP A 186 -12.12 9.31 6.56
CA ASP A 186 -12.71 7.96 6.54
C ASP A 186 -11.91 6.96 5.69
N LEU A 187 -10.57 7.00 5.78
CA LEU A 187 -9.68 6.11 5.04
C LEU A 187 -9.42 4.82 5.80
N THR A 188 -8.91 3.83 5.09
CA THR A 188 -8.41 2.56 5.65
C THR A 188 -6.89 2.63 5.83
N LEU A 189 -6.38 2.09 6.92
CA LEU A 189 -4.96 1.93 7.16
C LEU A 189 -4.50 0.55 6.69
N GLU A 190 -3.49 0.50 5.85
CA GLU A 190 -2.91 -0.76 5.42
C GLU A 190 -2.01 -1.36 6.50
N ILE A 191 -2.11 -2.68 6.69
CA ILE A 191 -1.21 -3.52 7.48
C ILE A 191 -0.42 -4.37 6.50
N SER A 192 0.78 -3.93 6.15
CA SER A 192 1.61 -4.60 5.15
C SER A 192 2.69 -5.46 5.78
N THR A 193 2.76 -6.72 5.36
CA THR A 193 3.79 -7.66 5.80
C THR A 193 5.10 -7.54 5.03
N ALA A 194 5.14 -6.70 3.98
CA ALA A 194 6.34 -6.47 3.16
C ALA A 194 7.58 -6.11 3.99
N GLY A 195 7.42 -5.35 5.06
CA GLY A 195 8.53 -4.94 5.92
C GLY A 195 9.29 -6.09 6.57
N LEU A 196 8.64 -7.25 6.76
CA LEU A 196 9.32 -8.47 7.25
C LEU A 196 10.33 -9.02 6.25
N ARG A 197 10.17 -8.71 4.95
CA ARG A 197 11.13 -9.05 3.90
C ARG A 197 12.25 -8.01 3.73
N LYS A 198 12.09 -6.82 4.35
CA LYS A 198 13.03 -5.70 4.27
C LYS A 198 14.00 -5.69 5.47
N PRO A 199 15.08 -4.89 5.44
CA PRO A 199 16.06 -4.82 6.53
C PRO A 199 15.46 -4.52 7.90
N VAL A 200 14.39 -3.75 8.00
CA VAL A 200 13.70 -3.40 9.26
C VAL A 200 13.09 -4.62 9.95
N LYS A 201 12.72 -5.69 9.22
CA LYS A 201 12.10 -6.91 9.76
C LYS A 201 10.86 -6.67 10.63
N GLU A 202 10.07 -5.67 10.29
CA GLU A 202 8.82 -5.31 10.97
C GLU A 202 7.67 -5.16 9.99
N ILE A 203 6.45 -5.44 10.45
CA ILE A 203 5.21 -5.12 9.73
C ILE A 203 5.08 -3.59 9.62
N TYR A 204 4.51 -3.11 8.52
CA TYR A 204 4.06 -1.73 8.37
C TYR A 204 2.55 -1.64 8.68
N PRO A 205 2.12 -0.67 9.48
CA PRO A 205 2.96 0.13 10.37
C PRO A 205 3.38 -0.60 11.64
N SER A 206 4.20 0.08 12.45
CA SER A 206 4.61 -0.40 13.77
C SER A 206 3.41 -0.71 14.67
N ARG A 207 3.58 -1.65 15.62
CA ARG A 207 2.54 -2.02 16.60
C ARG A 207 1.94 -0.79 17.31
N THR A 208 2.77 0.15 17.71
CA THR A 208 2.32 1.39 18.36
C THR A 208 1.32 2.15 17.48
N MET A 209 1.59 2.29 16.19
CA MET A 209 0.68 2.98 15.28
C MET A 209 -0.62 2.19 15.06
N ILE A 210 -0.56 0.85 15.01
CA ILE A 210 -1.75 -0.02 14.92
C ILE A 210 -2.64 0.16 16.16
N GLU A 211 -2.04 0.22 17.36
CA GLU A 211 -2.78 0.46 18.61
C GLU A 211 -3.42 1.85 18.66
N MET A 212 -2.73 2.87 18.16
CA MET A 212 -3.29 4.23 18.04
C MET A 212 -4.43 4.28 17.02
N ALA A 213 -4.29 3.60 15.88
CA ALA A 213 -5.32 3.51 14.85
C ALA A 213 -6.59 2.82 15.38
N HIS A 214 -6.43 1.72 16.13
CA HIS A 214 -7.54 1.01 16.76
C HIS A 214 -8.31 1.90 17.75
N LYS A 215 -7.61 2.69 18.59
CA LYS A 215 -8.25 3.63 19.52
C LYS A 215 -9.06 4.72 18.81
N LEU A 216 -8.76 5.00 17.56
CA LEU A 216 -9.47 5.96 16.71
C LEU A 216 -10.56 5.28 15.86
N ASP A 217 -10.80 3.98 16.01
CA ASP A 217 -11.70 3.19 15.16
C ASP A 217 -11.38 3.36 13.67
N ILE A 218 -10.12 3.39 13.30
CA ILE A 218 -9.69 3.41 11.90
C ILE A 218 -9.76 1.98 11.36
N PRO A 219 -10.48 1.73 10.26
CA PRO A 219 -10.51 0.42 9.63
C PRO A 219 -9.15 0.04 9.03
N ILE A 220 -8.88 -1.26 8.97
CA ILE A 220 -7.62 -1.77 8.41
C ILE A 220 -7.88 -2.67 7.20
N SER A 221 -6.87 -2.78 6.32
CA SER A 221 -6.73 -3.83 5.30
C SER A 221 -5.44 -4.61 5.53
N LEU A 222 -5.38 -5.87 5.08
CA LEU A 222 -4.12 -6.61 5.02
C LEU A 222 -3.50 -6.46 3.64
N ALA A 223 -2.17 -6.54 3.60
CA ALA A 223 -1.41 -6.44 2.36
C ALA A 223 -0.10 -7.23 2.44
N SER A 224 0.24 -7.91 1.36
CA SER A 224 1.56 -8.51 1.19
C SER A 224 2.54 -7.57 0.48
N ASP A 225 2.03 -6.65 -0.32
CA ASP A 225 2.82 -5.82 -1.23
C ASP A 225 3.72 -6.73 -2.10
N ALA A 226 3.05 -7.71 -2.71
CA ALA A 226 3.70 -8.79 -3.43
C ALA A 226 4.19 -8.33 -4.81
N HIS A 227 5.47 -8.59 -5.08
CA HIS A 227 6.13 -8.37 -6.35
C HIS A 227 6.56 -9.71 -7.01
N ASP A 228 6.22 -10.82 -6.37
CA ASP A 228 6.41 -12.18 -6.84
C ASP A 228 5.22 -13.04 -6.36
N PRO A 229 4.73 -14.00 -7.15
CA PRO A 229 3.62 -14.87 -6.73
C PRO A 229 3.84 -15.54 -5.37
N ALA A 230 5.09 -15.91 -5.04
CA ALA A 230 5.42 -16.54 -3.77
C ALA A 230 5.19 -15.62 -2.55
N GLU A 231 5.08 -14.32 -2.77
CA GLU A 231 4.87 -13.32 -1.71
C GLU A 231 3.39 -13.09 -1.38
N VAL A 232 2.45 -13.60 -2.16
CA VAL A 232 0.99 -13.46 -1.90
C VAL A 232 0.63 -14.04 -0.54
N GLY A 233 -0.03 -13.22 0.30
CA GLY A 233 -0.41 -13.61 1.66
C GLY A 233 0.78 -13.84 2.61
N PHE A 234 1.98 -13.42 2.23
CA PHE A 234 3.20 -13.62 3.01
C PHE A 234 3.02 -13.16 4.46
N ALA A 235 3.35 -14.06 5.40
CA ALA A 235 3.32 -13.80 6.85
C ALA A 235 1.97 -13.27 7.39
N PHE A 236 0.84 -13.56 6.74
CA PHE A 236 -0.48 -13.25 7.30
C PHE A 236 -0.79 -14.04 8.59
N ASP A 237 -0.12 -15.17 8.80
CA ASP A 237 -0.09 -15.91 10.06
C ASP A 237 0.55 -15.13 11.22
N GLN A 238 1.36 -14.09 10.94
CA GLN A 238 1.90 -13.14 11.93
C GLN A 238 1.04 -11.87 12.02
N ALA A 239 0.59 -11.32 10.89
CA ALA A 239 -0.19 -10.08 10.87
C ALA A 239 -1.58 -10.24 11.52
N VAL A 240 -2.28 -11.35 11.25
CA VAL A 240 -3.62 -11.59 11.81
C VAL A 240 -3.60 -11.70 13.34
N PRO A 241 -2.75 -12.50 13.99
CA PRO A 241 -2.62 -12.49 15.44
C PRO A 241 -2.24 -11.14 16.02
N LEU A 242 -1.35 -10.38 15.34
CA LEU A 242 -0.97 -9.04 15.77
C LEU A 242 -2.19 -8.12 15.84
N VAL A 243 -2.93 -7.95 14.74
CA VAL A 243 -4.06 -7.02 14.70
C VAL A 243 -5.21 -7.47 15.62
N ARG A 244 -5.44 -8.80 15.75
CA ARG A 244 -6.41 -9.34 16.72
C ARG A 244 -6.00 -9.06 18.17
N SER A 245 -4.70 -9.13 18.49
CA SER A 245 -4.20 -8.81 19.84
C SER A 245 -4.42 -7.34 20.22
N VAL A 246 -4.52 -6.45 19.23
CA VAL A 246 -4.83 -5.03 19.39
C VAL A 246 -6.34 -4.80 19.54
N GLY A 247 -7.19 -5.73 19.05
CA GLY A 247 -8.64 -5.65 19.17
C GLY A 247 -9.40 -5.65 17.83
N TYR A 248 -8.72 -5.69 16.71
CA TYR A 248 -9.40 -5.77 15.41
C TYR A 248 -10.07 -7.12 15.20
N THR A 249 -11.33 -7.09 14.79
CA THR A 249 -12.13 -8.28 14.46
C THR A 249 -12.66 -8.26 13.03
N ARG A 250 -12.45 -7.15 12.32
CA ARG A 250 -12.91 -6.94 10.95
C ARG A 250 -11.83 -6.25 10.13
N ILE A 251 -11.87 -6.49 8.80
CA ILE A 251 -11.02 -5.83 7.81
C ILE A 251 -11.86 -5.21 6.72
N ALA A 252 -11.28 -4.24 6.02
CA ALA A 252 -11.91 -3.57 4.90
C ALA A 252 -11.93 -4.47 3.66
N ARG A 253 -13.08 -4.48 2.98
CA ARG A 253 -13.31 -5.04 1.66
C ARG A 253 -13.82 -3.95 0.76
N TYR A 254 -13.39 -3.95 -0.51
CA TYR A 254 -13.76 -2.88 -1.44
C TYR A 254 -14.47 -3.38 -2.70
N SER A 255 -15.39 -2.56 -3.20
CA SER A 255 -15.95 -2.70 -4.53
C SER A 255 -16.39 -1.32 -5.04
N ARG A 256 -15.89 -0.91 -6.21
CA ARG A 256 -16.17 0.40 -6.80
C ARG A 256 -15.99 1.55 -5.81
N ARG A 257 -14.86 1.52 -5.10
CA ARG A 257 -14.45 2.47 -4.06
C ARG A 257 -15.38 2.55 -2.83
N LYS A 258 -16.26 1.59 -2.67
CA LYS A 258 -17.12 1.48 -1.49
C LYS A 258 -16.56 0.44 -0.54
N ARG A 259 -16.30 0.86 0.71
CA ARG A 259 -15.81 0.00 1.78
C ARG A 259 -16.95 -0.74 2.46
N GLU A 260 -16.73 -2.02 2.71
CA GLU A 260 -17.48 -2.88 3.60
C GLU A 260 -16.53 -3.47 4.65
N LEU A 261 -16.97 -3.66 5.89
CA LEU A 261 -16.18 -4.31 6.92
C LEU A 261 -16.63 -5.76 7.07
N VAL A 262 -15.73 -6.69 6.79
CA VAL A 262 -15.98 -8.13 6.89
C VAL A 262 -15.20 -8.77 8.04
N PRO A 263 -15.65 -9.91 8.62
CA PRO A 263 -14.91 -10.60 9.66
C PRO A 263 -13.49 -11.00 9.23
N LEU A 264 -12.52 -10.72 10.12
CA LEU A 264 -11.12 -11.12 9.98
C LEU A 264 -10.92 -12.58 10.39
#